data_c0319e96d19c0afdac2b08d4ab007612
#
_entry.id   c0319e96d19c0afdac2b08d4ab007612
#
_cell.length_a   1.000
_cell.length_b   1.000
_cell.length_c   1.000
_cell.angle_alpha   90.00
_cell.angle_beta   90.00
_cell.angle_gamma   90.00
#
_symmetry.space_group_name_H-M   'P 1'
#
loop_
_entity.id
_entity.type
_entity.pdbx_description
1 polymer ?
#
loop_
_entity_poly.entity_id
_entity_poly.type
_entity_poly.pdbx_seq_one_letter_code
_entity_poly.pdbx_strand_id
1 'polypeptide(L)' 'MIPARVITVSDRCSAGVAEDLSGPLAARLLADHDIEASVEIVPDEVDAIRAAITAAVEDGARFVFTTGGTGLAPRDVTPE' A
#
# COMPACT_ATOMS: atom_id res chain seq x y z
N MET A 1 12.07 -12.23 7.35
CA MET A 1 11.16 -11.08 7.29
C MET A 1 9.92 -11.44 6.49
N ILE A 2 8.81 -10.90 6.86
CA ILE A 2 7.54 -11.21 6.20
C ILE A 2 7.31 -10.19 5.08
N PRO A 3 7.18 -10.60 3.82
CA PRO A 3 6.97 -9.65 2.72
C PRO A 3 5.57 -9.06 2.76
N ALA A 4 5.49 -7.75 2.53
CA ALA A 4 4.23 -7.03 2.52
C ALA A 4 4.27 -5.92 1.47
N ARG A 5 3.11 -5.40 1.13
CA ARG A 5 2.98 -4.26 0.22
C ARG A 5 2.10 -3.20 0.88
N VAL A 6 2.58 -1.96 0.85
CA VAL A 6 1.78 -0.80 1.24
C VAL A 6 1.37 -0.09 -0.04
N ILE A 7 0.07 0.07 -0.23
CA ILE A 7 -0.46 0.74 -1.41
C ILE A 7 -1.06 2.07 -0.95
N THR A 8 -0.46 3.16 -1.41
CA THR A 8 -0.97 4.51 -1.15
C THR A 8 -1.95 4.88 -2.25
N VAL A 9 -3.21 5.04 -1.87
CA VAL A 9 -4.28 5.40 -2.81
C VAL A 9 -4.45 6.90 -2.77
N SER A 10 -3.96 7.59 -3.80
CA SER A 10 -4.01 9.04 -3.84
C SER A 10 -3.82 9.54 -5.26
N ASP A 11 -4.81 10.29 -5.76
CA ASP A 11 -4.71 10.91 -7.06
C ASP A 11 -3.59 11.95 -7.10
N ARG A 12 -3.41 12.70 -6.03
CA ARG A 12 -2.40 13.75 -5.99
C ARG A 12 -1.00 13.18 -5.94
N CYS A 13 -0.76 12.17 -5.14
CA CYS A 13 0.55 11.52 -5.09
C CYS A 13 0.84 10.81 -6.41
N SER A 14 -0.14 10.16 -7.00
CA SER A 14 0.01 9.46 -8.27
C SER A 14 0.36 10.41 -9.40
N ALA A 15 -0.19 11.63 -9.37
CA ALA A 15 0.09 12.66 -10.38
C ALA A 15 1.36 13.45 -10.10
N GLY A 16 2.05 13.18 -9.00
CA GLY A 16 3.26 13.90 -8.63
C GLY A 16 3.01 15.29 -8.04
N VAL A 17 1.76 15.59 -7.67
CA VAL A 17 1.38 16.90 -7.13
C VAL A 17 1.63 16.96 -5.62
N ALA A 18 1.62 15.82 -4.96
CA ALA A 18 1.86 15.73 -3.53
C ALA A 18 2.87 14.62 -3.23
N GLU A 19 3.57 14.76 -2.11
CA GLU A 19 4.50 13.75 -1.67
C GLU A 19 3.79 12.72 -0.81
N ASP A 20 4.11 11.45 -1.03
CA ASP A 20 3.56 10.36 -0.21
C ASP A 20 4.32 10.29 1.11
N LEU A 21 3.69 10.69 2.19
CA LEU A 21 4.26 10.61 3.53
C LEU A 21 3.76 9.40 4.30
N SER A 22 2.55 8.95 4.02
CA SER A 22 1.93 7.87 4.79
C SER A 22 2.46 6.49 4.41
N GLY A 23 2.75 6.25 3.14
CA GLY A 23 3.28 4.97 2.69
C GLY A 23 4.62 4.62 3.31
N PRO A 24 5.62 5.50 3.17
CA PRO A 24 6.93 5.25 3.80
C PRO A 24 6.86 5.14 5.32
N LEU A 25 5.99 5.92 5.97
CA LEU A 25 5.81 5.83 7.41
C LEU A 25 5.25 4.47 7.81
N ALA A 26 4.24 4.00 7.09
CA ALA A 26 3.67 2.68 7.34
C ALA A 26 4.72 1.58 7.15
N ALA A 27 5.51 1.66 6.09
CA ALA A 27 6.56 0.69 5.83
C ALA A 27 7.60 0.66 6.97
N ARG A 28 7.95 1.83 7.48
CA ARG A 28 8.88 1.93 8.61
C ARG A 28 8.33 1.29 9.88
N LEU A 29 7.05 1.55 10.18
CA LEU A 29 6.41 0.96 11.34
C LEU A 29 6.32 -0.56 11.23
N LEU A 30 6.05 -1.05 10.03
CA LEU A 30 6.00 -2.49 9.79
C LEU A 30 7.38 -3.13 9.94
N ALA A 31 8.43 -2.42 9.54
CA ALA A 31 9.80 -2.94 9.69
C ALA A 31 10.16 -3.20 11.15
N ASP A 32 9.60 -2.44 12.08
CA ASP A 32 9.81 -2.66 13.51
C ASP A 32 9.21 -3.99 13.98
N HIS A 33 8.37 -4.61 13.18
CA HIS A 33 7.73 -5.89 13.48
C HIS A 33 8.21 -7.01 12.55
N ASP A 34 9.41 -6.87 11.98
CA ASP A 34 10.00 -7.83 11.06
C ASP A 34 9.19 -8.03 9.77
N ILE A 35 8.46 -7.01 9.37
CA ILE A 35 7.70 -7.02 8.12
C ILE A 35 8.42 -6.13 7.12
N GLU A 36 8.82 -6.71 5.99
CA GLU A 36 9.47 -5.97 4.93
C GLU A 36 8.43 -5.53 3.92
N ALA A 37 8.11 -4.25 3.93
CA ALA A 37 7.08 -3.70 3.06
C ALA A 37 7.68 -2.84 1.97
N SER A 38 7.21 -3.02 0.74
CA SER A 38 7.46 -2.08 -0.34
C SER A 38 6.25 -1.17 -0.48
N VAL A 39 6.47 0.03 -1.00
CA VAL A 39 5.43 1.04 -1.13
C VAL A 39 5.12 1.26 -2.61
N GLU A 40 3.84 1.29 -2.94
CA GLU A 40 3.36 1.57 -4.28
C GLU A 40 2.28 2.65 -4.21
N ILE A 41 2.32 3.60 -5.12
CA ILE A 41 1.34 4.69 -5.19
C ILE A 41 0.44 4.44 -6.38
N VAL A 42 -0.88 4.51 -6.17
CA VAL A 42 -1.85 4.33 -7.24
C VAL A 42 -2.90 5.44 -7.17
N PRO A 43 -3.52 5.78 -8.30
CA PRO A 43 -4.64 6.71 -8.29
C PRO A 43 -5.86 6.09 -7.60
N ASP A 44 -6.77 6.94 -7.15
CA ASP A 44 -7.98 6.50 -6.48
C ASP A 44 -9.00 6.01 -7.50
N GLU A 45 -8.68 4.88 -8.11
CA GLU A 45 -9.52 4.21 -9.10
C GLU A 45 -9.61 2.73 -8.75
N VAL A 46 -10.81 2.19 -8.83
CA VAL A 46 -11.06 0.79 -8.44
C VAL A 46 -10.17 -0.18 -9.20
N ASP A 47 -10.05 0.02 -10.51
CA ASP A 47 -9.26 -0.91 -11.34
C ASP A 47 -7.78 -0.83 -11.01
N ALA A 48 -7.27 0.39 -10.76
CA ALA A 48 -5.87 0.58 -10.39
C ALA A 48 -5.56 -0.07 -9.03
N ILE A 49 -6.45 0.12 -8.07
CA ILE A 49 -6.31 -0.46 -6.72
C ILE A 49 -6.34 -1.98 -6.82
N ARG A 50 -7.30 -2.52 -7.55
CA ARG A 50 -7.42 -3.97 -7.71
C ARG A 50 -6.19 -4.56 -8.39
N ALA A 51 -5.70 -3.92 -9.43
CA ALA A 51 -4.50 -4.39 -10.13
C ALA A 51 -3.29 -4.39 -9.21
N ALA A 52 -3.14 -3.35 -8.38
CA ALA A 52 -2.02 -3.26 -7.44
C ALA A 52 -2.09 -4.35 -6.39
N ILE A 53 -3.28 -4.63 -5.86
CA ILE A 53 -3.47 -5.69 -4.86
C ILE A 53 -3.16 -7.05 -5.48
N THR A 54 -3.67 -7.31 -6.67
CA THR A 54 -3.42 -8.56 -7.37
C THR A 54 -1.93 -8.76 -7.63
N ALA A 55 -1.25 -7.73 -8.12
CA ALA A 55 0.18 -7.81 -8.38
C ALA A 55 0.97 -8.06 -7.09
N ALA A 56 0.58 -7.43 -6.00
CA ALA A 56 1.26 -7.63 -4.71
C ALA A 56 1.13 -9.08 -4.25
N VAL A 57 -0.05 -9.67 -4.38
CA VAL A 57 -0.28 -11.06 -4.01
C VAL A 57 0.55 -11.99 -4.90
N GLU A 58 0.58 -11.73 -6.20
CA GLU A 58 1.36 -12.54 -7.15
C GLU A 58 2.87 -12.43 -6.89
N ASP A 59 3.31 -11.28 -6.38
CA ASP A 59 4.72 -11.07 -6.02
C ASP A 59 5.10 -11.75 -4.69
N GLY A 60 4.14 -12.35 -4.01
CA GLY A 60 4.40 -13.09 -2.78
C GLY A 60 4.17 -12.30 -1.50
N ALA A 61 3.52 -11.14 -1.57
CA ALA A 61 3.21 -10.38 -0.37
C ALA A 61 2.24 -11.16 0.52
N ARG A 62 2.59 -11.26 1.80
CA ARG A 62 1.75 -11.94 2.80
C ARG A 62 0.70 -11.01 3.35
N PHE A 63 0.99 -9.70 3.34
CA PHE A 63 0.07 -8.67 3.78
C PHE A 63 0.02 -7.56 2.75
N VAL A 64 -1.16 -7.01 2.55
CA VAL A 64 -1.36 -5.84 1.70
C VAL A 64 -2.10 -4.81 2.54
N PHE A 65 -1.50 -3.64 2.69
CA PHE A 65 -2.08 -2.53 3.44
C PHE A 65 -2.38 -1.40 2.48
N THR A 66 -3.55 -0.79 2.60
CA THR A 66 -3.87 0.40 1.81
C THR A 66 -3.94 1.60 2.72
N THR A 67 -3.39 2.73 2.25
CA THR A 67 -3.45 3.99 2.95
C THR A 67 -3.95 5.07 2.00
N GLY A 68 -4.44 6.17 2.54
CA GLY A 68 -4.94 7.27 1.73
C GLY A 68 -6.41 7.14 1.43
N GLY A 69 -6.89 7.97 0.51
CA GLY A 69 -8.30 8.04 0.19
C GLY A 69 -9.08 8.78 1.25
N THR A 70 -10.02 8.11 1.88
CA THR A 70 -10.94 8.74 2.82
C THR A 70 -10.48 8.65 4.26
N GLY A 71 -9.20 8.69 4.53
CA GLY A 71 -8.71 8.72 5.89
C GLY A 71 -7.82 7.54 6.22
N LEU A 72 -7.35 7.57 7.43
CA LEU A 72 -6.33 6.67 7.93
C LEU A 72 -6.95 5.38 8.42
N ALA A 73 -7.42 4.57 7.53
CA ALA A 73 -7.82 3.24 7.92
C ALA A 73 -6.97 2.26 7.14
N PRO A 74 -5.93 1.69 7.75
CA PRO A 74 -5.26 0.57 7.11
C PRO A 74 -6.27 -0.54 6.99
N ARG A 75 -6.55 -0.92 5.77
CA ARG A 75 -7.39 -2.07 5.53
C ARG A 75 -6.49 -3.26 5.36
N ASP A 76 -6.68 -4.20 6.24
CA ASP A 76 -6.09 -5.50 6.09
C ASP A 76 -6.90 -6.22 5.02
N VAL A 77 -6.34 -6.29 3.83
CA VAL A 77 -6.95 -7.05 2.76
C VAL A 77 -6.30 -8.42 2.76
N THR A 78 -6.94 -9.35 3.44
CA THR A 78 -6.49 -10.73 3.37
C THR A 78 -6.96 -11.30 2.05
N PRO A 79 -6.08 -11.70 1.15
CA PRO A 79 -6.51 -12.39 -0.05
C PRO A 79 -7.05 -13.75 0.34
N GLU A 80 -8.24 -14.00 -0.06
CA GLU A 80 -8.82 -15.33 0.10
C GLU A 80 -8.57 -16.17 -1.12
#